data_cb25ff8a3b4d5931c94afd531fd09a01
#
_entry.id   cb25ff8a3b4d5931c94afd531fd09a01
#
_cell.length_a   1.000
_cell.length_b   1.000
_cell.length_c   1.000
_cell.angle_alpha   90.00
_cell.angle_beta   90.00
_cell.angle_gamma   90.00
#
_symmetry.space_group_name_H-M   'P 1'
#
loop_
_entity.id
_entity.type
_entity.pdbx_description
1 polymer ?
#
loop_
_entity_poly.entity_id
_entity_poly.type
_entity_poly.pdbx_seq_one_letter_code
_entity_poly.pdbx_strand_id
1 'polypeptide(L)'
;AARRRLERINSSVTIEAVVTDATHRNIEHLCKEAHLLLDGTDNFETRFLINDVAVKTDRPWVYGACVASIGMAMPILPHKTPCLRCISEEAPPPHMNPTCDTAGVLGPVVNMVAAHQAMEAMKILMGRLDVVNRRLLRFDAWQGSVTMLDMQKAFDQTDCLCCKKNNFEYLEGKFSSSATTLCGRDAVQITPTIGVTIDFAAIADKIRNVTQIEPKFNAFMLKARVEKHEFTVFADGRAIVKGTNKPEEARTLYAKYVGA
;
A
#
# COMPACT_ATOMS: atom_id res chain seq x y z
N ALA A 1 7.83 -15.53 0.55
CA ALA A 1 7.86 -15.93 -0.87
C ALA A 1 8.78 -15.01 -1.67
N ALA A 2 8.53 -13.67 -1.71
CA ALA A 2 9.25 -12.70 -2.53
C ALA A 2 10.77 -12.68 -2.25
N ARG A 3 11.20 -12.54 -0.99
CA ARG A 3 12.60 -12.55 -0.57
C ARG A 3 13.37 -13.74 -1.16
N ARG A 4 12.88 -14.97 -0.96
CA ARG A 4 13.54 -16.18 -1.46
C ARG A 4 13.67 -16.22 -3.00
N ARG A 5 12.73 -15.61 -3.71
CA ARG A 5 12.79 -15.52 -5.17
C ARG A 5 13.84 -14.50 -5.62
N LEU A 6 13.88 -13.35 -4.98
CA LEU A 6 14.84 -12.29 -5.29
C LEU A 6 16.28 -12.71 -4.97
N GLU A 7 16.52 -13.36 -3.83
CA GLU A 7 17.84 -13.91 -3.47
C GLU A 7 18.36 -14.94 -4.49
N ARG A 8 17.46 -15.69 -5.16
CA ARG A 8 17.84 -16.59 -6.26
C ARG A 8 18.13 -15.87 -7.56
N ILE A 9 17.53 -14.71 -7.80
CA ILE A 9 17.79 -13.89 -9.00
C ILE A 9 19.13 -13.19 -8.87
N ASN A 10 19.41 -12.61 -7.70
CA ASN A 10 20.69 -11.95 -7.42
C ASN A 10 21.10 -12.17 -5.97
N SER A 11 22.12 -12.99 -5.76
CA SER A 11 22.66 -13.34 -4.44
C SER A 11 23.67 -12.30 -3.90
N SER A 12 24.09 -11.34 -4.71
CA SER A 12 25.05 -10.29 -4.31
C SER A 12 24.37 -9.11 -3.60
N VAL A 13 23.04 -9.05 -3.59
CA VAL A 13 22.26 -7.98 -3.00
C VAL A 13 21.63 -8.45 -1.69
N THR A 14 21.78 -7.67 -0.63
CA THR A 14 21.10 -7.94 0.63
C THR A 14 19.62 -7.57 0.51
N ILE A 15 18.74 -8.53 0.80
CA ILE A 15 17.30 -8.34 0.76
C ILE A 15 16.75 -8.53 2.16
N GLU A 16 16.24 -7.44 2.73
CA GLU A 16 15.51 -7.44 3.99
C GLU A 16 14.01 -7.49 3.71
N ALA A 17 13.32 -8.41 4.37
CA ALA A 17 11.87 -8.53 4.27
C ALA A 17 11.25 -8.19 5.62
N VAL A 18 10.59 -7.04 5.70
CA VAL A 18 9.86 -6.60 6.88
C VAL A 18 8.39 -6.93 6.70
N VAL A 19 7.87 -7.87 7.51
CA VAL A 19 6.46 -8.28 7.45
C VAL A 19 5.67 -7.46 8.47
N THR A 20 5.21 -6.31 8.04
CA THR A 20 4.43 -5.39 8.88
C THR A 20 3.44 -4.60 8.04
N ASP A 21 2.47 -3.98 8.68
CA ASP A 21 1.63 -2.96 8.07
C ASP A 21 2.37 -1.62 8.07
N ALA A 22 2.42 -0.94 6.93
CA ALA A 22 2.96 0.40 6.86
C ALA A 22 1.89 1.39 7.34
N THR A 23 2.12 1.98 8.50
CA THR A 23 1.21 2.90 9.18
C THR A 23 1.91 4.21 9.49
N HIS A 24 1.14 5.24 9.84
CA HIS A 24 1.68 6.51 10.31
C HIS A 24 2.63 6.40 11.51
N ARG A 25 2.56 5.27 12.27
CA ARG A 25 3.40 5.05 13.45
C ARG A 25 4.79 4.49 13.12
N ASN A 26 4.94 3.80 12.00
CA ASN A 26 6.17 3.07 11.69
C ASN A 26 6.80 3.42 10.33
N ILE A 27 6.08 4.13 9.44
CA ILE A 27 6.55 4.40 8.08
C ILE A 27 7.87 5.21 8.07
N GLU A 28 8.05 6.17 8.98
CA GLU A 28 9.29 6.93 9.07
C GLU A 28 10.47 6.02 9.42
N HIS A 29 10.26 5.07 10.35
CA HIS A 29 11.29 4.09 10.70
C HIS A 29 11.59 3.15 9.54
N LEU A 30 10.56 2.65 8.85
CA LEU A 30 10.72 1.77 7.68
C LEU A 30 11.48 2.43 6.55
N CYS A 31 11.33 3.75 6.39
CA CYS A 31 11.99 4.51 5.33
C CYS A 31 13.34 5.11 5.74
N LYS A 32 13.73 5.02 7.01
CA LYS A 32 14.85 5.78 7.59
C LYS A 32 16.16 5.68 6.80
N GLU A 33 16.55 4.48 6.40
CA GLU A 33 17.80 4.21 5.70
C GLU A 33 17.65 4.16 4.16
N ALA A 34 16.44 4.37 3.65
CA ALA A 34 16.20 4.30 2.21
C ALA A 34 16.69 5.56 1.49
N HIS A 35 17.37 5.39 0.36
CA HIS A 35 17.76 6.49 -0.53
C HIS A 35 16.65 6.83 -1.54
N LEU A 36 15.76 5.90 -1.79
CA LEU A 36 14.65 5.99 -2.72
C LEU A 36 13.53 5.07 -2.29
N LEU A 37 12.28 5.46 -2.50
CA LEU A 37 11.11 4.62 -2.27
C LEU A 37 10.49 4.20 -3.60
N LEU A 38 10.03 2.96 -3.68
CA LEU A 38 9.27 2.44 -4.84
C LEU A 38 7.88 2.01 -4.38
N ASP A 39 6.87 2.47 -5.10
CA ASP A 39 5.47 2.14 -4.81
C ASP A 39 5.10 0.78 -5.43
N GLY A 40 4.82 -0.19 -4.58
CA GLY A 40 4.24 -1.48 -4.96
C GLY A 40 2.90 -1.73 -4.27
N THR A 41 2.22 -0.67 -3.84
CA THR A 41 0.99 -0.75 -3.05
C THR A 41 -0.26 -0.79 -3.93
N ASP A 42 -1.37 -1.26 -3.37
CA ASP A 42 -2.66 -1.40 -4.05
C ASP A 42 -3.78 -0.52 -3.45
N ASN A 43 -3.42 0.39 -2.54
CA ASN A 43 -4.38 1.27 -1.88
C ASN A 43 -3.88 2.71 -1.76
N PHE A 44 -4.82 3.64 -1.76
CA PHE A 44 -4.53 5.07 -1.74
C PHE A 44 -4.01 5.54 -0.38
N GLU A 45 -4.51 5.02 0.74
CA GLU A 45 -4.09 5.44 2.08
C GLU A 45 -2.58 5.27 2.25
N THR A 46 -2.05 4.09 1.91
CA THR A 46 -0.61 3.83 1.97
C THR A 46 0.18 4.70 0.98
N ARG A 47 -0.35 4.98 -0.21
CA ARG A 47 0.31 5.86 -1.18
C ARG A 47 0.42 7.30 -0.69
N PHE A 48 -0.63 7.83 -0.09
CA PHE A 48 -0.60 9.17 0.50
C PHE A 48 0.33 9.23 1.71
N LEU A 49 0.38 8.15 2.49
CA LEU A 49 1.32 8.02 3.59
C LEU A 49 2.79 7.99 3.10
N ILE A 50 3.08 7.24 2.02
CA ILE A 50 4.40 7.23 1.36
C ILE A 50 4.73 8.65 0.86
N ASN A 51 3.76 9.32 0.24
CA ASN A 51 3.96 10.69 -0.24
C ASN A 51 4.34 11.65 0.90
N ASP A 52 3.62 11.61 2.01
CA ASP A 52 3.89 12.47 3.16
C ASP A 52 5.28 12.20 3.75
N VAL A 53 5.66 10.95 3.97
CA VAL A 53 6.98 10.62 4.50
C VAL A 53 8.10 10.98 3.52
N ALA A 54 7.89 10.75 2.21
CA ALA A 54 8.86 11.08 1.18
C ALA A 54 9.14 12.59 1.14
N VAL A 55 8.09 13.42 1.14
CA VAL A 55 8.22 14.88 1.15
C VAL A 55 8.83 15.37 2.46
N LYS A 56 8.36 14.89 3.62
CA LYS A 56 8.87 15.28 4.94
C LYS A 56 10.36 14.98 5.12
N THR A 57 10.82 13.87 4.57
CA THR A 57 12.19 13.39 4.74
C THR A 57 13.09 13.67 3.53
N ASP A 58 12.60 14.44 2.58
CA ASP A 58 13.28 14.83 1.33
C ASP A 58 13.79 13.64 0.51
N ARG A 59 13.04 12.51 0.55
CA ARG A 59 13.38 11.28 -0.16
C ARG A 59 12.64 11.19 -1.48
N PRO A 60 13.36 10.97 -2.59
CA PRO A 60 12.72 10.66 -3.86
C PRO A 60 11.86 9.39 -3.75
N TRP A 61 10.75 9.37 -4.46
CA TRP A 61 10.00 8.14 -4.63
C TRP A 61 9.40 8.02 -6.02
N VAL A 62 9.13 6.81 -6.46
CA VAL A 62 8.50 6.59 -7.75
C VAL A 62 7.12 5.96 -7.53
N TYR A 63 6.11 6.78 -7.74
CA TYR A 63 4.71 6.36 -7.74
C TYR A 63 4.45 5.36 -8.85
N GLY A 64 3.64 4.33 -8.57
CA GLY A 64 3.17 3.36 -9.53
C GLY A 64 1.77 2.88 -9.21
N ALA A 65 0.90 2.82 -10.20
CA ALA A 65 -0.46 2.31 -10.06
C ALA A 65 -0.88 1.52 -11.28
N CYS A 66 -1.66 0.45 -11.03
CA CYS A 66 -2.21 -0.41 -12.07
C CYS A 66 -3.67 -0.73 -11.75
N VAL A 67 -4.53 -0.67 -12.76
CA VAL A 67 -5.91 -1.15 -12.68
C VAL A 67 -6.39 -1.52 -14.09
N ALA A 68 -7.05 -2.66 -14.24
CA ALA A 68 -7.49 -3.21 -15.52
C ALA A 68 -6.32 -3.25 -16.55
N SER A 69 -6.44 -2.50 -17.64
CA SER A 69 -5.44 -2.35 -18.70
C SER A 69 -4.59 -1.08 -18.53
N ILE A 70 -4.85 -0.28 -17.50
CA ILE A 70 -4.24 1.04 -17.32
C ILE A 70 -3.11 0.96 -16.30
N GLY A 71 -1.95 1.50 -16.68
CA GLY A 71 -0.81 1.72 -15.81
C GLY A 71 -0.47 3.21 -15.69
N MET A 72 -0.01 3.62 -14.53
CA MET A 72 0.49 4.98 -14.26
C MET A 72 1.79 4.90 -13.48
N ALA A 73 2.71 5.82 -13.77
CA ALA A 73 3.92 5.99 -12.99
C ALA A 73 4.41 7.44 -13.04
N MET A 74 4.99 7.91 -11.94
CA MET A 74 5.56 9.25 -11.87
C MET A 74 6.68 9.29 -10.83
N PRO A 75 7.90 9.70 -11.20
CA PRO A 75 8.94 10.06 -10.24
C PRO A 75 8.54 11.33 -9.47
N ILE A 76 8.65 11.28 -8.17
CA ILE A 76 8.42 12.41 -7.28
C ILE A 76 9.74 12.76 -6.61
N LEU A 77 10.28 13.91 -6.99
CA LEU A 77 11.45 14.52 -6.37
C LEU A 77 10.93 15.60 -5.43
N PRO A 78 11.01 15.44 -4.11
CA PRO A 78 10.46 16.38 -3.16
C PRO A 78 10.88 17.82 -3.48
N HIS A 79 9.96 18.75 -3.39
CA HIS A 79 10.14 20.20 -3.66
C HIS A 79 10.60 20.58 -5.09
N LYS A 80 10.82 19.60 -5.99
CA LYS A 80 11.28 19.81 -7.37
C LYS A 80 10.26 19.39 -8.43
N THR A 81 9.37 18.47 -8.08
CA THR A 81 8.29 18.02 -8.94
C THR A 81 6.97 18.02 -8.17
N PRO A 82 5.82 17.92 -8.87
CA PRO A 82 4.55 17.68 -8.20
C PRO A 82 4.62 16.46 -7.29
N CYS A 83 4.08 16.56 -6.09
CA CYS A 83 3.84 15.39 -5.24
C CYS A 83 2.49 14.77 -5.57
N LEU A 84 2.15 13.62 -4.98
CA LEU A 84 0.88 12.96 -5.25
C LEU A 84 -0.32 13.86 -4.89
N ARG A 85 -0.22 14.67 -3.81
CA ARG A 85 -1.27 15.61 -3.39
C ARG A 85 -1.42 16.84 -4.30
N CYS A 86 -0.46 17.13 -5.17
CA CYS A 86 -0.65 18.12 -6.24
C CYS A 86 -1.56 17.60 -7.36
N ILE A 87 -1.63 16.27 -7.52
CA ILE A 87 -2.41 15.61 -8.57
C ILE A 87 -3.80 15.24 -8.06
N SER A 88 -3.87 14.74 -6.82
CA SER A 88 -5.09 14.38 -6.13
C SER A 88 -4.99 14.86 -4.70
N GLU A 89 -5.80 15.83 -4.35
CA GLU A 89 -5.74 16.52 -3.05
C GLU A 89 -5.99 15.55 -1.89
N GLU A 90 -6.90 14.59 -2.09
CA GLU A 90 -7.26 13.56 -1.14
C GLU A 90 -7.37 12.20 -1.82
N ALA A 91 -7.33 11.15 -1.01
CA ALA A 91 -7.65 9.81 -1.48
C ALA A 91 -9.09 9.77 -2.00
N PRO A 92 -9.33 9.24 -3.20
CA PRO A 92 -10.68 9.13 -3.73
C PRO A 92 -11.54 8.30 -2.79
N PRO A 93 -12.82 8.68 -2.62
CA PRO A 93 -13.74 7.93 -1.78
C PRO A 93 -13.80 6.46 -2.17
N PRO A 94 -13.93 5.55 -1.18
CA PRO A 94 -14.18 4.14 -1.46
C PRO A 94 -15.37 4.00 -2.43
N HIS A 95 -15.28 3.07 -3.38
CA HIS A 95 -16.31 2.77 -4.41
C HIS A 95 -16.38 3.71 -5.62
N MET A 96 -15.70 4.83 -5.67
CA MET A 96 -15.71 5.70 -6.85
C MET A 96 -14.78 5.22 -7.97
N ASN A 97 -13.71 4.52 -7.64
CA ASN A 97 -12.75 4.03 -8.64
C ASN A 97 -12.75 2.50 -8.73
N PRO A 98 -12.57 1.95 -9.93
CA PRO A 98 -12.33 0.52 -10.09
C PRO A 98 -11.01 0.15 -9.38
N THR A 99 -11.03 -1.00 -8.73
CA THR A 99 -9.85 -1.58 -8.06
C THR A 99 -9.38 -2.82 -8.81
N CYS A 100 -8.20 -3.33 -8.47
CA CYS A 100 -7.71 -4.59 -9.04
C CYS A 100 -8.65 -5.77 -8.77
N ASP A 101 -9.40 -5.73 -7.66
CA ASP A 101 -10.36 -6.80 -7.33
C ASP A 101 -11.67 -6.66 -8.09
N THR A 102 -12.14 -5.45 -8.37
CA THR A 102 -13.40 -5.21 -9.09
C THR A 102 -13.26 -5.23 -10.61
N ALA A 103 -12.14 -4.73 -11.14
CA ALA A 103 -11.86 -4.64 -12.57
C ALA A 103 -10.78 -5.62 -13.06
N GLY A 104 -10.12 -6.30 -12.13
CA GLY A 104 -8.92 -7.08 -12.44
C GLY A 104 -7.70 -6.21 -12.75
N VAL A 105 -6.59 -6.85 -13.09
CA VAL A 105 -5.37 -6.19 -13.59
C VAL A 105 -4.65 -7.13 -14.56
N LEU A 106 -4.25 -6.61 -15.70
CA LEU A 106 -3.46 -7.35 -16.67
C LEU A 106 -2.00 -7.44 -16.20
N GLY A 107 -1.45 -8.65 -16.11
CA GLY A 107 -0.06 -8.88 -15.69
C GLY A 107 0.98 -8.07 -16.49
N PRO A 108 0.87 -7.95 -17.82
CA PRO A 108 1.74 -7.09 -18.62
C PRO A 108 1.77 -5.63 -18.16
N VAL A 109 0.64 -5.06 -17.73
CA VAL A 109 0.56 -3.67 -17.22
C VAL A 109 1.42 -3.49 -15.97
N VAL A 110 1.33 -4.44 -15.04
CA VAL A 110 2.14 -4.42 -13.81
C VAL A 110 3.63 -4.45 -14.15
N ASN A 111 4.03 -5.32 -15.09
CA ASN A 111 5.43 -5.41 -15.52
C ASN A 111 5.91 -4.11 -16.20
N MET A 112 5.09 -3.46 -17.03
CA MET A 112 5.42 -2.19 -17.67
C MET A 112 5.61 -1.07 -16.66
N VAL A 113 4.72 -0.96 -15.65
CA VAL A 113 4.86 0.02 -14.56
C VAL A 113 6.13 -0.26 -13.77
N ALA A 114 6.36 -1.49 -13.35
CA ALA A 114 7.54 -1.87 -12.57
C ALA A 114 8.85 -1.62 -13.34
N ALA A 115 8.90 -1.92 -14.63
CA ALA A 115 10.06 -1.64 -15.48
C ALA A 115 10.34 -0.13 -15.58
N HIS A 116 9.28 0.67 -15.75
CA HIS A 116 9.41 2.13 -15.78
C HIS A 116 9.88 2.67 -14.43
N GLN A 117 9.29 2.22 -13.32
CA GLN A 117 9.73 2.60 -11.97
C GLN A 117 11.21 2.26 -11.75
N ALA A 118 11.65 1.06 -12.14
CA ALA A 118 13.03 0.62 -12.00
C ALA A 118 13.99 1.51 -12.81
N MET A 119 13.62 1.88 -14.04
CA MET A 119 14.43 2.77 -14.89
C MET A 119 14.58 4.16 -14.26
N GLU A 120 13.49 4.75 -13.79
CA GLU A 120 13.53 6.06 -13.14
C GLU A 120 14.31 6.01 -11.81
N ALA A 121 14.16 4.91 -11.04
CA ALA A 121 14.92 4.68 -9.82
C ALA A 121 16.44 4.64 -10.09
N MET A 122 16.87 3.95 -11.13
CA MET A 122 18.30 3.92 -11.52
C MET A 122 18.83 5.30 -11.87
N LYS A 123 18.09 6.11 -12.64
CA LYS A 123 18.48 7.49 -12.96
C LYS A 123 18.64 8.35 -11.70
N ILE A 124 17.70 8.24 -10.77
CA ILE A 124 17.73 8.99 -9.50
C ILE A 124 18.94 8.56 -8.66
N LEU A 125 19.16 7.26 -8.48
CA LEU A 125 20.25 6.72 -7.68
C LEU A 125 21.62 7.00 -8.29
N MET A 126 21.72 7.13 -9.62
CA MET A 126 22.93 7.57 -10.32
C MET A 126 23.16 9.08 -10.29
N GLY A 127 22.26 9.86 -9.67
CA GLY A 127 22.32 11.33 -9.64
C GLY A 127 21.98 12.00 -10.98
N ARG A 128 21.49 11.24 -11.97
CA ARG A 128 21.15 11.75 -13.31
C ARG A 128 19.74 12.36 -13.33
N LEU A 129 19.54 13.38 -12.49
CA LEU A 129 18.26 14.07 -12.37
C LEU A 129 17.88 14.89 -13.62
N ASP A 130 18.83 15.15 -14.50
CA ASP A 130 18.66 15.81 -15.81
C ASP A 130 17.82 14.98 -16.78
N VAL A 131 17.86 13.65 -16.67
CA VAL A 131 17.15 12.71 -17.55
C VAL A 131 15.95 11.99 -16.89
N VAL A 132 15.62 12.35 -15.65
CA VAL A 132 14.44 11.84 -14.96
C VAL A 132 13.17 12.36 -15.64
N ASN A 133 12.23 11.45 -15.93
CA ASN A 133 10.94 11.84 -16.50
C ASN A 133 10.05 12.47 -15.42
N ARG A 134 9.88 13.79 -15.45
CA ARG A 134 9.09 14.55 -14.46
C ARG A 134 7.60 14.60 -14.77
N ARG A 135 7.14 13.80 -15.73
CA ARG A 135 5.74 13.76 -16.18
C ARG A 135 5.04 12.54 -15.59
N LEU A 136 3.74 12.64 -15.44
CA LEU A 136 2.91 11.47 -15.16
C LEU A 136 2.78 10.66 -16.44
N LEU A 137 3.38 9.49 -16.46
CA LEU A 137 3.16 8.48 -17.50
C LEU A 137 1.82 7.81 -17.22
N ARG A 138 0.95 7.77 -18.22
CA ARG A 138 -0.25 6.94 -18.26
C ARG A 138 -0.24 6.14 -19.55
N PHE A 139 -0.45 4.87 -19.47
CA PHE A 139 -0.66 4.04 -20.65
C PHE A 139 -1.85 3.11 -20.45
N ASP A 140 -2.49 2.76 -21.55
CA ASP A 140 -3.50 1.74 -21.65
C ASP A 140 -2.99 0.65 -22.58
N ALA A 141 -2.61 -0.49 -22.01
CA ALA A 141 -2.00 -1.58 -22.75
C ALA A 141 -2.99 -2.26 -23.71
N TRP A 142 -4.30 -2.21 -23.44
CA TRP A 142 -5.32 -2.78 -24.31
C TRP A 142 -5.57 -1.89 -25.52
N GLN A 143 -5.62 -0.58 -25.32
CA GLN A 143 -5.82 0.40 -26.40
C GLN A 143 -4.52 0.75 -27.14
N GLY A 144 -3.36 0.34 -26.63
CA GLY A 144 -2.06 0.70 -27.18
C GLY A 144 -1.72 2.19 -27.07
N SER A 145 -2.35 2.90 -26.15
CA SER A 145 -2.13 4.34 -25.98
C SER A 145 -1.14 4.65 -24.88
N VAL A 146 -0.28 5.65 -25.10
CA VAL A 146 0.68 6.17 -24.13
C VAL A 146 0.56 7.68 -24.07
N THR A 147 0.41 8.21 -22.86
CA THR A 147 0.29 9.64 -22.61
C THR A 147 1.28 10.06 -21.54
N MET A 148 1.98 11.15 -21.75
CA MET A 148 2.83 11.80 -20.74
C MET A 148 2.23 13.15 -20.39
N LEU A 149 1.65 13.26 -19.21
CA LEU A 149 1.02 14.48 -18.73
C LEU A 149 2.05 15.33 -17.99
N ASP A 150 2.24 16.55 -18.47
CA ASP A 150 3.04 17.55 -17.76
C ASP A 150 2.22 18.12 -16.62
N MET A 151 2.63 17.82 -15.41
CA MET A 151 1.96 18.25 -14.18
C MET A 151 2.61 19.49 -13.55
N GLN A 152 3.57 20.15 -14.24
CA GLN A 152 4.28 21.32 -13.70
C GLN A 152 3.32 22.46 -13.38
N LYS A 153 2.34 22.71 -14.24
CA LYS A 153 1.31 23.73 -13.97
C LYS A 153 0.51 23.45 -12.71
N ALA A 154 0.16 22.16 -12.48
CA ALA A 154 -0.52 21.78 -11.25
C ALA A 154 0.38 22.03 -10.04
N PHE A 155 1.67 21.74 -10.12
CA PHE A 155 2.63 22.04 -9.07
C PHE A 155 2.74 23.54 -8.78
N ASP A 156 2.86 24.36 -9.84
CA ASP A 156 3.07 25.81 -9.69
C ASP A 156 1.82 26.52 -9.12
N GLN A 157 0.63 26.11 -9.55
CA GLN A 157 -0.64 26.76 -9.23
C GLN A 157 -1.34 26.20 -7.98
N THR A 158 -1.05 24.97 -7.59
CA THR A 158 -1.68 24.35 -6.42
C THR A 158 -0.99 24.82 -5.14
N ASP A 159 -1.76 25.30 -4.18
CA ASP A 159 -1.30 25.58 -2.83
C ASP A 159 -1.31 24.29 -1.99
N CYS A 160 -0.46 23.34 -2.40
CA CYS A 160 -0.45 21.97 -1.90
C CYS A 160 -0.17 21.90 -0.40
N LEU A 161 -1.07 21.28 0.35
CA LEU A 161 -0.94 21.10 1.78
C LEU A 161 0.35 20.34 2.15
N CYS A 162 0.71 19.30 1.38
CA CYS A 162 1.87 18.48 1.67
C CYS A 162 3.19 19.19 1.28
N CYS A 163 3.47 19.35 -0.02
CA CYS A 163 4.81 19.77 -0.46
C CYS A 163 5.10 21.27 -0.40
N LYS A 164 4.08 22.12 -0.22
CA LYS A 164 4.25 23.57 -0.05
C LYS A 164 3.99 24.04 1.37
N LYS A 165 3.00 23.44 2.06
CA LYS A 165 2.64 23.83 3.44
C LYS A 165 3.24 22.93 4.52
N ASN A 166 3.89 21.83 4.13
CA ASN A 166 4.45 20.84 5.07
C ASN A 166 3.41 20.30 6.07
N ASN A 167 2.16 20.17 5.62
CA ASN A 167 1.08 19.58 6.40
C ASN A 167 0.92 18.10 6.00
N PHE A 168 1.39 17.20 6.86
CA PHE A 168 1.52 15.77 6.61
C PHE A 168 0.40 14.98 7.30
N GLU A 169 -0.84 15.22 6.87
CA GLU A 169 -2.05 14.74 7.56
C GLU A 169 -2.16 13.21 7.61
N TYR A 170 -1.67 12.50 6.57
CA TYR A 170 -1.64 11.04 6.59
C TYR A 170 -0.58 10.54 7.57
N LEU A 171 0.57 11.20 7.64
CA LEU A 171 1.64 10.86 8.57
C LEU A 171 1.28 11.22 10.03
N GLU A 172 0.44 12.23 10.23
CA GLU A 172 -0.12 12.60 11.54
C GLU A 172 -1.27 11.66 11.97
N GLY A 173 -1.67 10.74 11.11
CA GLY A 173 -2.72 9.76 11.40
C GLY A 173 -4.14 10.30 11.33
N LYS A 174 -4.38 11.49 10.77
CA LYS A 174 -5.73 12.09 10.65
C LYS A 174 -6.68 11.23 9.79
N PHE A 175 -6.12 10.51 8.81
CA PHE A 175 -6.85 9.62 7.91
C PHE A 175 -6.61 8.14 8.21
N SER A 176 -5.95 7.81 9.34
CA SER A 176 -5.75 6.42 9.73
C SER A 176 -7.01 5.84 10.34
N SER A 177 -7.53 4.81 9.74
CA SER A 177 -8.67 4.08 10.30
C SER A 177 -8.22 2.86 11.09
N SER A 178 -8.75 2.67 12.30
CA SER A 178 -8.58 1.43 13.07
C SER A 178 -9.28 0.22 12.42
N ALA A 179 -10.10 0.48 11.40
CA ALA A 179 -10.75 -0.52 10.58
C ALA A 179 -10.89 0.03 9.16
N THR A 180 -10.10 -0.48 8.24
CA THR A 180 -10.07 -0.07 6.84
C THR A 180 -10.83 -1.06 5.99
N THR A 181 -11.84 -0.59 5.26
CA THR A 181 -12.47 -1.39 4.21
C THR A 181 -11.46 -1.57 3.08
N LEU A 182 -11.10 -2.80 2.77
CA LEU A 182 -10.22 -3.10 1.65
C LEU A 182 -11.03 -2.99 0.36
N CYS A 183 -10.78 -1.92 -0.38
CA CYS A 183 -11.51 -1.61 -1.61
C CYS A 183 -11.51 -2.81 -2.57
N GLY A 184 -12.70 -3.21 -3.02
CA GLY A 184 -12.88 -4.27 -4.00
C GLY A 184 -12.83 -5.69 -3.49
N ARG A 185 -12.55 -5.94 -2.21
CA ARG A 185 -12.39 -7.31 -1.66
C ARG A 185 -13.55 -7.82 -0.82
N ASP A 186 -14.61 -7.03 -0.67
CA ASP A 186 -15.65 -7.32 0.33
C ASP A 186 -15.01 -7.77 1.65
N ALA A 187 -14.03 -6.96 2.11
CA ALA A 187 -13.18 -7.26 3.24
C ALA A 187 -12.86 -6.02 4.06
N VAL A 188 -12.75 -6.21 5.37
CA VAL A 188 -12.35 -5.18 6.31
C VAL A 188 -11.06 -5.63 7.00
N GLN A 189 -10.05 -4.77 7.01
CA GLN A 189 -8.87 -4.94 7.85
C GLN A 189 -9.11 -4.29 9.21
N ILE A 190 -8.85 -5.03 10.26
CA ILE A 190 -8.80 -4.54 11.65
C ILE A 190 -7.35 -4.41 12.06
N THR A 191 -6.99 -3.24 12.58
CA THR A 191 -5.66 -3.00 13.15
C THR A 191 -5.84 -2.70 14.63
N PRO A 192 -5.24 -3.48 15.54
CA PRO A 192 -5.35 -3.22 16.98
C PRO A 192 -4.65 -1.91 17.35
N THR A 193 -5.21 -1.20 18.31
CA THR A 193 -4.70 0.10 18.78
C THR A 193 -3.35 -0.03 19.52
N ILE A 194 -3.09 -1.19 20.07
CA ILE A 194 -1.84 -1.53 20.80
C ILE A 194 -1.27 -2.77 20.12
N GLY A 195 0.05 -2.79 19.92
CA GLY A 195 0.74 -3.98 19.37
C GLY A 195 0.50 -5.18 20.29
N VAL A 196 -0.15 -6.21 19.76
CA VAL A 196 -0.46 -7.45 20.48
C VAL A 196 0.34 -8.58 19.82
N THR A 197 1.04 -9.35 20.64
CA THR A 197 1.63 -10.60 20.17
C THR A 197 0.55 -11.69 20.19
N ILE A 198 0.31 -12.30 19.03
CA ILE A 198 -0.73 -13.29 18.84
C ILE A 198 -0.20 -14.70 19.08
N ASP A 199 -0.86 -15.42 19.97
CA ASP A 199 -0.74 -16.88 20.07
C ASP A 199 -1.74 -17.55 19.12
N PHE A 200 -1.26 -17.98 17.97
CA PHE A 200 -2.10 -18.64 16.97
C PHE A 200 -2.69 -19.96 17.44
N ALA A 201 -2.01 -20.69 18.32
CA ALA A 201 -2.53 -21.94 18.86
C ALA A 201 -3.74 -21.67 19.77
N ALA A 202 -3.65 -20.70 20.66
CA ALA A 202 -4.76 -20.29 21.52
C ALA A 202 -5.98 -19.80 20.72
N ILE A 203 -5.76 -19.01 19.65
CA ILE A 203 -6.85 -18.56 18.78
C ILE A 203 -7.44 -19.74 17.99
N ALA A 204 -6.61 -20.63 17.49
CA ALA A 204 -7.09 -21.83 16.77
C ALA A 204 -7.97 -22.69 17.65
N ASP A 205 -7.58 -22.93 18.89
CA ASP A 205 -8.37 -23.68 19.86
C ASP A 205 -9.71 -22.99 20.17
N LYS A 206 -9.70 -21.69 20.34
CA LYS A 206 -10.92 -20.90 20.56
C LYS A 206 -11.88 -20.99 19.36
N ILE A 207 -11.37 -20.83 18.13
CA ILE A 207 -12.19 -20.96 16.92
C ILE A 207 -12.72 -22.40 16.78
N ARG A 208 -11.87 -23.41 16.97
CA ARG A 208 -12.27 -24.83 16.89
C ARG A 208 -13.40 -25.15 17.88
N ASN A 209 -13.29 -24.70 19.11
CA ASN A 209 -14.28 -24.97 20.17
C ASN A 209 -15.64 -24.31 19.87
N VAL A 210 -15.65 -23.15 19.22
CA VAL A 210 -16.87 -22.40 18.94
C VAL A 210 -17.52 -22.82 17.61
N THR A 211 -16.69 -23.09 16.58
CA THR A 211 -17.20 -23.29 15.20
C THR A 211 -17.10 -24.72 14.71
N GLN A 212 -16.40 -25.62 15.41
CA GLN A 212 -16.06 -26.98 14.97
C GLN A 212 -15.23 -27.00 13.66
N ILE A 213 -14.66 -25.88 13.25
CA ILE A 213 -13.82 -25.73 12.05
C ILE A 213 -12.37 -25.74 12.48
N GLU A 214 -11.53 -26.50 11.76
CA GLU A 214 -10.09 -26.55 12.00
C GLU A 214 -9.37 -25.37 11.32
N PRO A 215 -8.85 -24.39 12.07
CA PRO A 215 -8.06 -23.29 11.50
C PRO A 215 -6.70 -23.79 11.00
N LYS A 216 -6.21 -23.18 9.94
CA LYS A 216 -4.84 -23.42 9.44
C LYS A 216 -3.96 -22.25 9.80
N PHE A 217 -2.80 -22.51 10.41
CA PHE A 217 -1.87 -21.45 10.75
C PHE A 217 -0.42 -21.83 10.51
N ASN A 218 0.44 -20.82 10.45
CA ASN A 218 1.90 -20.91 10.37
C ASN A 218 2.53 -19.80 11.23
N ALA A 219 3.83 -19.58 11.14
CA ALA A 219 4.53 -18.58 11.94
C ALA A 219 4.08 -17.11 11.65
N PHE A 220 3.32 -16.85 10.59
CA PHE A 220 2.98 -15.49 10.15
C PHE A 220 1.49 -15.16 10.23
N MET A 221 0.63 -16.14 10.04
CA MET A 221 -0.83 -15.94 10.00
C MET A 221 -1.60 -17.19 10.36
N LEU A 222 -2.82 -16.95 10.84
CA LEU A 222 -3.88 -17.94 11.00
C LEU A 222 -5.00 -17.65 10.01
N LYS A 223 -5.55 -18.68 9.37
CA LYS A 223 -6.74 -18.61 8.50
C LYS A 223 -7.81 -19.54 8.98
N ALA A 224 -9.03 -19.04 9.05
CA ALA A 224 -10.21 -19.83 9.36
C ALA A 224 -11.41 -19.31 8.57
N ARG A 225 -12.40 -20.17 8.35
CA ARG A 225 -13.72 -19.75 7.92
C ARG A 225 -14.62 -19.73 9.15
N VAL A 226 -15.11 -18.55 9.52
CA VAL A 226 -15.97 -18.35 10.70
C VAL A 226 -17.30 -17.79 10.23
N GLU A 227 -18.39 -18.52 10.53
CA GLU A 227 -19.72 -18.19 10.01
C GLU A 227 -19.71 -18.15 8.46
N LYS A 228 -20.08 -17.02 7.86
CA LYS A 228 -20.03 -16.81 6.39
C LYS A 228 -18.72 -16.12 5.93
N HIS A 229 -17.80 -15.79 6.86
CA HIS A 229 -16.63 -14.97 6.61
C HIS A 229 -15.34 -15.78 6.54
N GLU A 230 -14.40 -15.35 5.69
CA GLU A 230 -13.03 -15.81 5.73
C GLU A 230 -12.22 -14.87 6.65
N PHE A 231 -11.63 -15.42 7.69
CA PHE A 231 -10.94 -14.70 8.74
C PHE A 231 -9.45 -15.01 8.69
N THR A 232 -8.63 -13.99 8.51
CA THR A 232 -7.18 -14.11 8.51
C THR A 232 -6.61 -13.22 9.61
N VAL A 233 -5.86 -13.79 10.55
CA VAL A 233 -5.19 -13.08 11.64
C VAL A 233 -3.68 -13.14 11.44
N PHE A 234 -2.99 -12.03 11.64
CA PHE A 234 -1.54 -11.91 11.51
C PHE A 234 -0.86 -11.87 12.88
N ALA A 235 0.45 -12.16 12.90
CA ALA A 235 1.24 -12.22 14.14
C ALA A 235 1.30 -10.90 14.92
N ASP A 236 1.11 -9.77 14.23
CA ASP A 236 1.06 -8.42 14.81
C ASP A 236 -0.34 -8.03 15.33
N GLY A 237 -1.28 -8.95 15.33
CA GLY A 237 -2.65 -8.75 15.81
C GLY A 237 -3.61 -8.19 14.77
N ARG A 238 -3.15 -7.78 13.59
CA ARG A 238 -4.07 -7.40 12.51
C ARG A 238 -4.93 -8.57 12.08
N ALA A 239 -6.13 -8.27 11.62
CA ALA A 239 -6.99 -9.28 11.00
C ALA A 239 -7.67 -8.75 9.74
N ILE A 240 -7.88 -9.62 8.77
CA ILE A 240 -8.69 -9.37 7.59
C ILE A 240 -9.93 -10.25 7.67
N VAL A 241 -11.09 -9.62 7.60
CA VAL A 241 -12.39 -10.28 7.55
C VAL A 241 -12.97 -10.09 6.17
N LYS A 242 -13.06 -11.17 5.37
CA LYS A 242 -13.70 -11.16 4.06
C LYS A 242 -15.15 -11.62 4.15
N GLY A 243 -15.97 -11.16 3.21
CA GLY A 243 -17.42 -11.41 3.17
C GLY A 243 -18.23 -10.37 3.93
N THR A 244 -17.59 -9.22 4.21
CA THR A 244 -18.26 -8.02 4.70
C THR A 244 -17.46 -6.77 4.32
N ASN A 245 -18.18 -5.69 4.06
CA ASN A 245 -17.62 -4.33 3.91
C ASN A 245 -18.00 -3.43 5.09
N LYS A 246 -18.60 -4.00 6.14
CA LYS A 246 -19.06 -3.28 7.33
C LYS A 246 -18.01 -3.36 8.45
N PRO A 247 -17.36 -2.24 8.81
CA PRO A 247 -16.35 -2.23 9.88
C PRO A 247 -16.85 -2.76 11.22
N GLU A 248 -18.12 -2.51 11.54
CA GLU A 248 -18.76 -2.96 12.79
C GLU A 248 -18.86 -4.48 12.88
N GLU A 249 -19.28 -5.13 11.79
CA GLU A 249 -19.39 -6.59 11.71
C GLU A 249 -18.01 -7.23 11.85
N ALA A 250 -17.00 -6.67 11.18
CA ALA A 250 -15.63 -7.14 11.26
C ALA A 250 -15.02 -6.97 12.68
N ARG A 251 -15.28 -5.83 13.35
CA ARG A 251 -14.85 -5.63 14.74
C ARG A 251 -15.51 -6.61 15.71
N THR A 252 -16.77 -6.91 15.52
CA THR A 252 -17.49 -7.89 16.32
C THR A 252 -16.85 -9.28 16.22
N LEU A 253 -16.53 -9.71 14.99
CA LEU A 253 -15.83 -10.97 14.75
C LEU A 253 -14.41 -10.98 15.34
N TYR A 254 -13.69 -9.86 15.20
CA TYR A 254 -12.36 -9.71 15.78
C TYR A 254 -12.41 -9.85 17.31
N ALA A 255 -13.28 -9.10 17.99
CA ALA A 255 -13.44 -9.17 19.43
C ALA A 255 -13.87 -10.58 19.91
N LYS A 256 -14.71 -11.25 19.15
CA LYS A 256 -15.20 -12.61 19.45
C LYS A 256 -14.09 -13.66 19.42
N TYR A 257 -13.20 -13.62 18.41
CA TYR A 257 -12.25 -14.70 18.17
C TYR A 257 -10.81 -14.35 18.57
N VAL A 258 -10.39 -13.11 18.41
CA VAL A 258 -9.02 -12.67 18.78
C VAL A 258 -9.01 -12.10 20.19
N GLY A 259 -9.98 -11.29 20.50
CA GLY A 259 -10.06 -10.52 21.76
C GLY A 259 -9.80 -9.04 21.49
N ALA A 260 -10.33 -8.20 22.33
CA ALA A 260 -10.09 -6.75 22.35
C ALA A 260 -8.93 -6.42 23.29
#